data_00e571c2421deae7b4c7f4e9ec97078c
#
_entry.id   00e571c2421deae7b4c7f4e9ec97078c
#
_cell.length_a   1.000
_cell.length_b   1.000
_cell.length_c   1.000
_cell.angle_alpha   90.00
_cell.angle_beta   90.00
_cell.angle_gamma   90.00
#
_symmetry.space_group_name_H-M   'P 1'
#
loop_
_entity.id
_entity.type
_entity.pdbx_description
1 polymer ?
#
loop_
_entity_poly.entity_id
_entity_poly.type
_entity_poly.pdbx_seq_one_letter_code
_entity_poly.pdbx_strand_id
1 'polypeptide(L)'
;MCIRDSRSTQSREQEIATISRSLKSLAKELECPIVALSQLNRSVEKRKGEPPMLSDLRESGAIEQDADIVMFLHRNDEDNKDVQSGTAVGDTLEVQLIVAKQRQGPTGTIPLVFFKTTTFFAEMEKRREG
;
A
#
# COMPACT_ATOMS: atom_id res chain seq x y z
N MET A 1 -16.68 -34.82 -9.97
CA MET A 1 -15.54 -35.05 -9.06
C MET A 1 -14.56 -33.91 -9.22
N CYS A 2 -14.74 -32.84 -8.45
CA CYS A 2 -13.93 -31.62 -8.57
C CYS A 2 -12.81 -31.63 -7.54
N ILE A 3 -11.63 -32.07 -7.96
CA ILE A 3 -10.37 -31.89 -7.20
C ILE A 3 -9.69 -30.63 -7.78
N ARG A 4 -10.36 -29.49 -7.70
CA ARG A 4 -9.78 -28.25 -8.26
C ARG A 4 -9.53 -27.13 -7.24
N ASP A 5 -10.01 -27.23 -6.02
CA ASP A 5 -10.03 -26.08 -5.14
C ASP A 5 -8.87 -25.96 -4.14
N SER A 6 -8.17 -27.08 -3.86
CA SER A 6 -6.99 -27.02 -2.97
C SER A 6 -5.67 -26.70 -3.68
N ARG A 7 -5.61 -26.81 -5.01
CA ARG A 7 -4.42 -26.45 -5.80
C ARG A 7 -4.35 -24.97 -6.16
N SER A 8 -5.47 -24.27 -6.13
CA SER A 8 -5.51 -22.87 -6.61
C SER A 8 -4.83 -21.89 -5.66
N THR A 9 -4.92 -22.10 -4.35
CA THR A 9 -4.34 -21.17 -3.38
C THR A 9 -2.82 -21.35 -3.27
N GLN A 10 -2.32 -22.57 -3.19
CA GLN A 10 -0.87 -22.82 -3.18
C GLN A 10 -0.19 -22.46 -4.50
N SER A 11 -0.88 -22.68 -5.62
CA SER A 11 -0.42 -22.29 -6.94
C SER A 11 -0.28 -20.76 -7.07
N ARG A 12 -1.21 -20.00 -6.50
CA ARG A 12 -1.20 -18.54 -6.53
C ARG A 12 -0.07 -17.93 -5.72
N GLU A 13 0.17 -18.44 -4.51
CA GLU A 13 1.32 -18.03 -3.69
C GLU A 13 2.64 -18.30 -4.38
N GLN A 14 2.78 -19.47 -5.03
CA GLN A 14 3.97 -19.83 -5.78
C GLN A 14 4.17 -18.96 -7.02
N GLU A 15 3.10 -18.63 -7.74
CA GLU A 15 3.16 -17.71 -8.89
C GLU A 15 3.62 -16.31 -8.46
N ILE A 16 3.05 -15.76 -7.40
CA ILE A 16 3.42 -14.47 -6.86
C ILE A 16 4.87 -14.49 -6.37
N ALA A 17 5.30 -15.54 -5.70
CA ALA A 17 6.69 -15.71 -5.27
C ALA A 17 7.66 -15.73 -6.46
N THR A 18 7.31 -16.42 -7.53
CA THR A 18 8.11 -16.48 -8.76
C THR A 18 8.20 -15.11 -9.42
N ILE A 19 7.09 -14.39 -9.54
CA ILE A 19 7.03 -13.03 -10.10
C ILE A 19 7.88 -12.07 -9.26
N SER A 20 7.75 -12.13 -7.94
CA SER A 20 8.50 -11.28 -7.02
C SER A 20 10.01 -11.45 -7.17
N ARG A 21 10.49 -12.68 -7.22
CA ARG A 21 11.91 -12.99 -7.45
C ARG A 21 12.39 -12.53 -8.83
N SER A 22 11.56 -12.74 -9.85
CA SER A 22 11.86 -12.32 -11.21
C SER A 22 12.00 -10.81 -11.31
N LEU A 23 11.11 -10.04 -10.67
CA LEU A 23 11.19 -8.58 -10.61
C LEU A 23 12.46 -8.12 -9.88
N LYS A 24 12.81 -8.78 -8.79
CA LYS A 24 14.05 -8.47 -8.05
C LYS A 24 15.30 -8.72 -8.89
N SER A 25 15.35 -9.85 -9.60
CA SER A 25 16.45 -10.18 -10.51
C SER A 25 16.54 -9.19 -11.66
N LEU A 26 15.41 -8.81 -12.24
CA LEU A 26 15.34 -7.85 -13.32
C LEU A 26 15.80 -6.45 -12.89
N ALA A 27 15.43 -6.01 -11.68
CA ALA A 27 15.89 -4.74 -11.12
C ALA A 27 17.42 -4.70 -11.00
N LYS A 28 18.03 -5.79 -10.56
CA LYS A 28 19.48 -5.92 -10.46
C LYS A 28 20.16 -5.97 -11.84
N GLU A 29 19.59 -6.71 -12.78
CA GLU A 29 20.12 -6.85 -14.12
C GLU A 29 20.08 -5.53 -14.89
N LEU A 30 18.97 -4.80 -14.80
CA LEU A 30 18.78 -3.51 -15.47
C LEU A 30 19.37 -2.33 -14.69
N GLU A 31 19.81 -2.54 -13.45
CA GLU A 31 20.31 -1.49 -12.56
C GLU A 31 19.32 -0.32 -12.40
N CYS A 32 18.03 -0.64 -12.31
CA CYS A 32 16.97 0.34 -12.13
C CYS A 32 15.97 -0.08 -11.04
N PRO A 33 15.30 0.88 -10.39
CA PRO A 33 14.22 0.56 -9.47
C PRO A 33 13.00 0.04 -10.22
N ILE A 34 12.33 -0.96 -9.65
CA ILE A 34 11.04 -1.46 -10.13
C ILE A 34 10.01 -1.21 -9.04
N VAL A 35 8.92 -0.53 -9.40
CA VAL A 35 7.76 -0.31 -8.53
C VAL A 35 6.64 -1.23 -8.99
N ALA A 36 6.24 -2.15 -8.13
CA ALA A 36 5.13 -3.06 -8.36
C ALA A 36 3.92 -2.66 -7.52
N LEU A 37 2.76 -2.61 -8.13
CA LEU A 37 1.49 -2.34 -7.44
C LEU A 37 0.81 -3.66 -7.11
N SER A 38 0.34 -3.80 -5.88
CA SER A 38 -0.41 -4.95 -5.41
C SER A 38 -1.65 -4.51 -4.65
N GLN A 39 -2.74 -5.23 -4.85
CA GLN A 39 -3.93 -5.05 -4.03
C GLN A 39 -3.76 -5.79 -2.71
N LEU A 40 -4.30 -5.19 -1.65
CA LEU A 40 -4.38 -5.83 -0.35
C LEU A 40 -5.56 -6.82 -0.28
N ASN A 41 -5.47 -7.76 0.63
CA ASN A 41 -6.54 -8.69 0.90
C ASN A 41 -7.78 -7.93 1.43
N ARG A 42 -8.98 -8.33 1.01
CA ARG A 42 -10.25 -7.75 1.45
C ARG A 42 -10.48 -7.80 2.97
N SER A 43 -9.74 -8.62 3.69
CA SER A 43 -9.78 -8.66 5.15
C SER A 43 -9.39 -7.32 5.80
N VAL A 44 -8.60 -6.50 5.11
CA VAL A 44 -8.24 -5.15 5.56
C VAL A 44 -9.46 -4.23 5.63
N GLU A 45 -10.39 -4.37 4.68
CA GLU A 45 -11.62 -3.58 4.62
C GLU A 45 -12.55 -3.85 5.82
N LYS A 46 -12.44 -5.03 6.43
CA LYS A 46 -13.24 -5.42 7.61
C LYS A 46 -12.75 -4.76 8.90
N ARG A 47 -11.50 -4.34 8.94
CA ARG A 47 -10.92 -3.60 10.05
C ARG A 47 -11.11 -2.11 9.80
N LYS A 48 -12.25 -1.59 10.21
CA LYS A 48 -12.58 -0.17 10.06
C LYS A 48 -11.60 0.68 10.85
N GLY A 49 -10.96 1.63 10.17
CA GLY A 49 -10.07 2.62 10.78
C GLY A 49 -8.65 2.15 11.10
N GLU A 50 -8.36 0.86 10.96
CA GLU A 50 -6.99 0.38 11.17
C GLU A 50 -6.14 0.49 9.89
N PRO A 51 -4.89 0.99 10.00
CA PRO A 51 -4.01 1.05 8.87
C PRO A 51 -3.57 -0.36 8.39
N PRO A 52 -3.29 -0.53 7.11
CA PRO A 52 -2.75 -1.78 6.59
C PRO A 52 -1.35 -2.06 7.17
N MET A 53 -1.02 -3.32 7.32
CA MET A 53 0.26 -3.78 7.85
C MET A 53 0.85 -4.90 6.97
N LEU A 54 2.12 -5.22 7.18
CA LEU A 54 2.83 -6.24 6.39
C LEU A 54 2.14 -7.60 6.40
N SER A 55 1.48 -7.98 7.50
CA SER A 55 0.70 -9.22 7.58
C SER A 55 -0.50 -9.27 6.61
N ASP A 56 -0.94 -8.15 6.10
CA ASP A 56 -2.01 -8.07 5.09
C ASP A 56 -1.55 -8.49 3.70
N LEU A 57 -0.23 -8.64 3.51
CA LEU A 57 0.39 -9.26 2.33
C LEU A 57 0.53 -10.78 2.46
N ARG A 58 -0.31 -11.43 3.25
CA ARG A 58 -0.18 -12.86 3.62
C ARG A 58 -0.05 -13.83 2.45
N GLU A 59 -0.77 -13.60 1.37
CA GLU A 59 -0.64 -14.40 0.15
C GLU A 59 0.64 -14.05 -0.63
N SER A 60 1.38 -13.08 -0.15
CA SER A 60 2.54 -12.49 -0.81
C SER A 60 3.73 -12.34 0.15
N GLY A 61 3.92 -13.30 1.06
CA GLY A 61 5.07 -13.30 1.98
C GLY A 61 6.41 -13.21 1.27
N ALA A 62 6.49 -13.71 0.06
CA ALA A 62 7.66 -13.55 -0.80
C ALA A 62 7.89 -12.09 -1.21
N ILE A 63 6.84 -11.32 -1.47
CA ILE A 63 6.96 -9.90 -1.79
C ILE A 63 7.55 -9.13 -0.60
N GLU A 64 7.08 -9.42 0.61
CA GLU A 64 7.63 -8.81 1.82
C GLU A 64 9.13 -9.09 1.97
N GLN A 65 9.57 -10.31 1.66
CA GLN A 65 10.98 -10.68 1.76
C GLN A 65 11.84 -10.09 0.64
N ASP A 66 11.34 -10.08 -0.58
CA ASP A 66 12.09 -9.66 -1.76
C ASP A 66 12.12 -8.12 -1.92
N ALA A 67 11.08 -7.43 -1.49
CA ALA A 67 11.00 -5.98 -1.60
C ALA A 67 11.99 -5.27 -0.68
N ASP A 68 12.65 -4.24 -1.18
CA ASP A 68 13.51 -3.35 -0.39
C ASP A 68 12.68 -2.33 0.40
N ILE A 69 11.59 -1.89 -0.20
CA ILE A 69 10.64 -0.95 0.38
C ILE A 69 9.22 -1.49 0.16
N VAL A 70 8.42 -1.47 1.20
CA VAL A 70 6.97 -1.73 1.15
C VAL A 70 6.23 -0.51 1.66
N MET A 71 5.33 0.01 0.84
CA MET A 71 4.53 1.19 1.16
C MET A 71 3.05 0.87 0.98
N PHE A 72 2.22 1.41 1.87
CA PHE A 72 0.77 1.34 1.77
C PHE A 72 0.18 2.74 1.62
N LEU A 73 -0.82 2.88 0.77
CA LEU A 73 -1.69 4.04 0.75
C LEU A 73 -2.94 3.71 1.57
N HIS A 74 -3.16 4.47 2.62
CA HIS A 74 -4.29 4.31 3.52
C HIS A 74 -5.12 5.58 3.57
N ARG A 75 -6.44 5.42 3.43
CA ARG A 75 -7.41 6.49 3.61
C ARG A 75 -8.12 6.26 4.93
N ASN A 76 -8.03 7.23 5.82
CA ASN A 76 -8.80 7.21 7.05
C ASN A 76 -10.21 7.75 6.77
N ASP A 77 -11.19 6.86 6.68
CA ASP A 77 -12.57 7.24 6.38
C ASP A 77 -13.26 7.93 7.57
N GLU A 78 -12.72 7.81 8.77
CA GLU A 78 -13.29 8.46 9.96
C GLU A 78 -12.99 9.96 9.97
N ASP A 79 -11.84 10.39 9.55
CA ASP A 79 -11.46 11.81 9.46
C ASP A 79 -12.20 12.55 8.34
N ASN A 80 -12.78 11.81 7.40
CA ASN A 80 -13.54 12.40 6.29
C ASN A 80 -15.03 12.66 6.60
N LYS A 81 -15.54 12.27 7.77
CA LYS A 81 -16.94 12.54 8.15
C LYS A 81 -17.18 13.99 8.58
N ASP A 82 -16.15 14.65 9.06
CA ASP A 82 -16.24 16.03 9.54
C ASP A 82 -16.12 17.09 8.41
N VAL A 83 -15.76 16.66 7.19
CA VAL A 83 -15.65 17.57 6.02
C VAL A 83 -17.01 17.87 5.38
N GLN A 84 -18.12 17.36 5.93
CA GLN A 84 -19.48 17.71 5.44
C GLN A 84 -19.99 19.05 5.93
N SER A 85 -19.27 19.77 6.78
CA SER A 85 -19.69 21.10 7.21
C SER A 85 -18.94 22.21 6.47
N GLY A 86 -19.41 22.49 5.25
CA GLY A 86 -19.62 23.89 4.78
C GLY A 86 -18.45 24.73 4.33
N THR A 87 -17.27 24.22 4.05
CA THR A 87 -16.23 24.97 3.35
C THR A 87 -15.68 24.17 2.17
N ALA A 88 -15.52 24.82 1.04
CA ALA A 88 -15.29 24.29 -0.29
C ALA A 88 -14.00 23.45 -0.48
N VAL A 89 -13.87 22.36 0.25
CA VAL A 89 -12.76 21.39 0.15
C VAL A 89 -13.24 20.00 -0.28
N GLY A 90 -14.41 19.93 -0.93
CA GLY A 90 -15.03 18.66 -1.34
C GLY A 90 -14.24 17.82 -2.34
N ASP A 91 -13.11 18.31 -2.83
CA ASP A 91 -12.30 17.67 -3.86
C ASP A 91 -10.98 17.07 -3.35
N THR A 92 -10.68 17.23 -2.07
CA THR A 92 -9.46 16.71 -1.44
C THR A 92 -9.77 15.56 -0.47
N LEU A 93 -8.86 14.59 -0.42
CA LEU A 93 -8.87 13.50 0.55
C LEU A 93 -7.54 13.47 1.30
N GLU A 94 -7.63 13.31 2.61
CA GLU A 94 -6.44 13.00 3.40
C GLU A 94 -6.09 11.52 3.23
N VAL A 95 -4.85 11.26 2.89
CA VAL A 95 -4.31 9.94 2.65
C VAL A 95 -2.98 9.81 3.40
N GLN A 96 -2.71 8.67 3.94
CA GLN A 96 -1.45 8.36 4.59
C GLN A 96 -0.62 7.43 3.71
N LEU A 97 0.62 7.81 3.46
CA LEU A 97 1.62 6.92 2.89
C LEU A 97 2.39 6.27 4.03
N ILE A 98 2.16 4.99 4.23
CA ILE A 98 2.77 4.22 5.31
C ILE A 98 3.95 3.46 4.74
N VAL A 99 5.16 3.81 5.15
CA VAL A 99 6.38 3.04 4.85
C VAL A 99 6.50 1.94 5.89
N ALA A 100 6.02 0.75 5.55
CA ALA A 100 5.96 -0.39 6.48
C ALA A 100 7.26 -1.18 6.54
N LYS A 101 8.04 -1.16 5.47
CA LYS A 101 9.36 -1.76 5.40
C LYS A 101 10.30 -0.88 4.60
N GLN A 102 11.51 -0.70 5.10
CA GLN A 102 12.60 -0.07 4.38
C GLN A 102 13.93 -0.66 4.87
N ARG A 103 14.70 -1.28 3.97
CA ARG A 103 15.94 -1.97 4.35
C ARG A 103 17.05 -1.03 4.81
N GLN A 104 17.11 0.15 4.23
CA GLN A 104 18.21 1.10 4.45
C GLN A 104 17.76 2.40 5.13
N GLY A 105 16.58 2.41 5.72
CA GLY A 105 16.06 3.59 6.36
C GLY A 105 14.96 3.31 7.38
N PRO A 106 14.45 4.34 8.04
CA PRO A 106 13.38 4.21 9.02
C PRO A 106 12.03 3.95 8.34
N THR A 107 11.16 3.27 9.06
CA THR A 107 9.74 3.18 8.74
C THR A 107 9.00 4.40 9.30
N GLY A 108 7.84 4.69 8.77
CA GLY A 108 7.04 5.82 9.24
C GLY A 108 5.81 6.08 8.39
N THR A 109 5.11 7.14 8.72
CA THR A 109 3.89 7.56 8.02
C THR A 109 4.04 8.99 7.54
N ILE A 110 3.72 9.22 6.26
CA ILE A 110 3.77 10.52 5.62
C ILE A 110 2.33 10.93 5.30
N PRO A 111 1.82 12.04 5.86
CA PRO A 111 0.51 12.54 5.50
C PRO A 111 0.53 13.20 4.13
N LEU A 112 -0.42 12.83 3.28
CA LEU A 112 -0.59 13.35 1.93
C LEU A 112 -2.02 13.86 1.74
N VAL A 113 -2.18 14.81 0.84
CA VAL A 113 -3.47 15.26 0.33
C VAL A 113 -3.63 14.79 -1.11
N PHE A 114 -4.73 14.12 -1.39
CA PHE A 114 -5.11 13.69 -2.73
C PHE A 114 -6.18 14.60 -3.31
N PHE A 115 -5.90 15.19 -4.45
CA PHE A 115 -6.84 16.00 -5.21
C PHE A 115 -7.56 15.12 -6.24
N LYS A 116 -8.87 14.92 -6.03
CA LYS A 116 -9.67 14.01 -6.86
C LYS A 116 -9.78 14.47 -8.32
N THR A 117 -9.95 15.78 -8.53
CA THR A 117 -10.16 16.37 -9.86
C THR A 117 -8.95 16.21 -10.76
N THR A 118 -7.76 16.38 -10.19
CA THR A 118 -6.50 16.34 -10.93
C THR A 118 -5.73 15.03 -10.76
N THR A 119 -6.24 14.11 -9.90
CA THR A 119 -5.54 12.86 -9.53
C THR A 119 -4.10 13.10 -9.04
N PHE A 120 -3.90 14.18 -8.28
CA PHE A 120 -2.60 14.63 -7.82
C PHE A 120 -2.45 14.42 -6.31
N PHE A 121 -1.28 13.97 -5.89
CA PHE A 121 -0.89 13.90 -4.48
C PHE A 121 0.05 15.04 -4.13
N ALA A 122 -0.19 15.70 -3.02
CA ALA A 122 0.71 16.68 -2.44
C ALA A 122 1.06 16.30 -1.01
N GLU A 123 2.25 16.70 -0.58
CA GLU A 123 2.66 16.56 0.80
C GLU A 123 1.88 17.56 1.66
N MET A 124 1.39 17.11 2.81
CA MET A 124 0.76 17.98 3.78
C MET A 124 1.85 18.71 4.57
N GLU A 125 2.00 20.01 4.35
CA GLU A 125 2.90 20.83 5.17
C GLU A 125 2.45 20.78 6.64
N LYS A 126 3.26 20.18 7.49
CA LYS A 126 3.14 20.40 8.92
C LYS A 126 3.56 21.84 9.17
N ARG A 127 2.59 22.76 9.41
CA ARG A 127 2.89 24.03 10.04
C ARG A 127 3.72 23.73 11.29
N ARG A 128 4.98 24.08 11.25
CA ARG A 128 5.78 24.19 12.46
C ARG A 128 5.18 25.33 13.25
N GLU A 129 4.30 25.03 14.19
CA GLU A 129 4.02 25.90 15.29
C GLU A 129 5.30 25.94 16.13
N GLY A 130 6.09 26.95 15.87
CA GLY A 130 7.33 27.20 16.61
C GLY A 130 7.14 28.31 17.58
#